data_b0f6995c8b8137baedc74924002aa74e
#
_entry.id   b0f6995c8b8137baedc74924002aa74e
#
_cell.length_a   1.000
_cell.length_b   1.000
_cell.length_c   1.000
_cell.angle_alpha   90.00
_cell.angle_beta   90.00
_cell.angle_gamma   90.00
#
_symmetry.space_group_name_H-M   'P 1'
#
loop_
_entity.id
_entity.type
_entity.pdbx_description
1 polymer ?
#
loop_
_entity_poly.entity_id
_entity_poly.type
_entity_poly.pdbx_seq_one_letter_code
_entity_poly.pdbx_strand_id
1 'polypeptide(L)'
;MIKGRVNAHREALVPLPLRGSQGEEQAIEAVIDTGYNGFLTLPPDLIIRLGLPFLRSSRAILGDGSTVEFDIHEVILLWNGRLQRIPVDAADVNPLLGMGLLYGHELNIEVIENGHARIRELEIS
;
A
#
# COMPACT_ATOMS: atom_id res chain seq x y z
N MET A 1 2.96 -15.31 -6.17
CA MET A 1 1.70 -15.01 -5.47
C MET A 1 1.99 -14.34 -4.14
N ILE A 2 1.33 -13.24 -3.87
CA ILE A 2 1.46 -12.53 -2.61
C ILE A 2 0.36 -13.02 -1.68
N LYS A 3 0.71 -13.37 -0.44
CA LYS A 3 -0.21 -13.97 0.51
C LYS A 3 -0.31 -13.15 1.78
N GLY A 4 -1.52 -13.07 2.31
CA GLY A 4 -1.81 -12.42 3.57
C GLY A 4 -2.92 -13.14 4.33
N ARG A 5 -3.42 -12.48 5.37
CA ARG A 5 -4.44 -13.04 6.28
C ARG A 5 -5.48 -12.01 6.63
N VAL A 6 -6.67 -12.48 6.94
CA VAL A 6 -7.75 -11.66 7.49
C VAL A 6 -7.64 -11.67 9.02
N ASN A 7 -7.69 -10.48 9.63
CA ASN A 7 -7.64 -10.33 11.09
C ASN A 7 -9.04 -10.35 11.72
N ALA A 8 -9.08 -10.23 13.05
CA ALA A 8 -10.33 -10.24 13.81
C ALA A 8 -11.20 -8.98 13.53
N HIS A 9 -10.63 -7.93 12.98
CA HIS A 9 -11.34 -6.70 12.61
C HIS A 9 -11.86 -6.70 11.18
N ARG A 10 -11.84 -7.85 10.51
CA ARG A 10 -12.32 -8.03 9.13
C ARG A 10 -11.49 -7.23 8.12
N GLU A 11 -10.20 -7.11 8.40
CA GLU A 11 -9.26 -6.48 7.47
C GLU A 11 -8.37 -7.56 6.86
N ALA A 12 -8.18 -7.49 5.54
CA ALA A 12 -7.21 -8.35 4.85
C ALA A 12 -5.86 -7.66 4.86
N LEU A 13 -4.86 -8.28 5.48
CA LEU A 13 -3.51 -7.73 5.62
C LEU A 13 -2.53 -8.52 4.78
N VAL A 14 -1.64 -7.83 4.10
CA VAL A 14 -0.54 -8.46 3.37
C VAL A 14 0.79 -7.85 3.79
N PRO A 15 1.84 -8.67 3.93
CA PRO A 15 3.18 -8.15 4.20
C PRO A 15 3.76 -7.52 2.93
N LEU A 16 4.35 -6.35 3.09
CA LEU A 16 5.02 -5.63 2.01
C LEU A 16 6.47 -5.36 2.41
N PRO A 17 7.45 -5.91 1.70
CA PRO A 17 8.85 -5.59 1.92
C PRO A 17 9.19 -4.23 1.29
N LEU A 18 9.47 -3.24 2.13
CA LEU A 18 9.85 -1.90 1.70
C LEU A 18 11.35 -1.70 1.86
N ARG A 19 11.91 -0.85 1.02
CA ARG A 19 13.31 -0.45 1.11
C ARG A 19 13.40 1.06 1.30
N GLY A 20 14.13 1.48 2.33
CA GLY A 20 14.37 2.89 2.62
C GLY A 20 15.48 3.48 1.77
N SER A 21 15.71 4.79 1.93
CA SER A 21 16.67 5.55 1.13
C SER A 21 18.12 5.10 1.34
N GLN A 22 18.43 4.51 2.50
CA GLN A 22 19.78 3.99 2.81
C GLN A 22 19.90 2.50 2.52
N GLY A 23 18.93 1.91 1.85
CA GLY A 23 18.94 0.50 1.50
C GLY A 23 18.43 -0.43 2.61
N GLU A 24 18.03 0.13 3.76
CA GLU A 24 17.47 -0.69 4.85
C GLU A 24 16.13 -1.31 4.41
N GLU A 25 15.94 -2.58 4.74
CA GLU A 25 14.70 -3.27 4.45
C GLU A 25 13.81 -3.29 5.68
N GLN A 26 12.52 -3.04 5.46
CA GLN A 26 11.50 -3.16 6.50
C GLN A 26 10.24 -3.76 5.90
N ALA A 27 9.80 -4.89 6.48
CA ALA A 27 8.50 -5.45 6.13
C ALA A 27 7.44 -4.73 6.95
N ILE A 28 6.37 -4.29 6.28
CA ILE A 28 5.19 -3.73 6.93
C ILE A 28 3.98 -4.57 6.56
N GLU A 29 2.90 -4.44 7.32
CA GLU A 29 1.62 -5.01 6.94
C GLU A 29 0.71 -3.88 6.46
N ALA A 30 0.10 -4.08 5.29
CA ALA A 30 -0.85 -3.12 4.73
C ALA A 30 -2.23 -3.76 4.64
N VAL A 31 -3.25 -2.96 4.91
CA VAL A 31 -4.65 -3.36 4.71
C VAL A 31 -4.98 -3.20 3.23
N ILE A 32 -5.54 -4.24 2.63
CA ILE A 32 -6.04 -4.18 1.26
C ILE A 32 -7.31 -3.32 1.26
N ASP A 33 -7.29 -2.23 0.49
CA ASP A 33 -8.41 -1.28 0.41
C ASP A 33 -8.81 -1.06 -1.04
N THR A 34 -9.84 -1.77 -1.48
CA THR A 34 -10.35 -1.67 -2.85
C THR A 34 -11.10 -0.38 -3.13
N GLY A 35 -11.41 0.40 -2.11
CA GLY A 35 -11.99 1.73 -2.24
C GLY A 35 -10.96 2.84 -2.44
N TYR A 36 -9.68 2.51 -2.37
CA TYR A 36 -8.57 3.44 -2.53
C TYR A 36 -7.92 3.21 -3.89
N ASN A 37 -7.88 4.26 -4.71
CA ASN A 37 -7.39 4.15 -6.10
C ASN A 37 -5.87 4.36 -6.22
N GLY A 38 -5.20 4.81 -5.17
CA GLY A 38 -3.75 5.00 -5.18
C GLY A 38 -2.99 3.67 -5.06
N PHE A 39 -1.68 3.79 -4.88
CA PHE A 39 -0.80 2.62 -4.78
C PHE A 39 -0.63 2.20 -3.32
N LEU A 40 -0.08 3.08 -2.50
CA LEU A 40 0.26 2.78 -1.11
C LEU A 40 0.11 4.05 -0.29
N THR A 41 -0.51 3.94 0.88
CA THR A 41 -0.55 5.00 1.88
C THR A 41 0.27 4.57 3.08
N LEU A 42 1.15 5.44 3.55
CA LEU A 42 1.97 5.20 4.75
C LEU A 42 1.82 6.37 5.73
N PRO A 43 1.91 6.08 7.05
CA PRO A 43 1.92 7.16 8.04
C PRO A 43 3.21 7.97 7.98
N PRO A 44 3.16 9.28 8.30
CA PRO A 44 4.32 10.15 8.16
C PRO A 44 5.55 9.72 8.96
N ASP A 45 5.39 9.18 10.16
CA ASP A 45 6.52 8.73 10.97
C ASP A 45 7.29 7.57 10.32
N LEU A 46 6.61 6.69 9.61
CA LEU A 46 7.26 5.62 8.86
C LEU A 46 8.01 6.17 7.65
N ILE A 47 7.41 7.14 6.96
CA ILE A 47 8.05 7.82 5.82
C ILE A 47 9.35 8.49 6.26
N ILE A 48 9.33 9.18 7.40
CA ILE A 48 10.52 9.82 7.97
C ILE A 48 11.56 8.78 8.35
N ARG A 49 11.14 7.72 9.03
CA ARG A 49 12.04 6.67 9.51
C ARG A 49 12.78 5.98 8.37
N LEU A 50 12.09 5.75 7.26
CA LEU A 50 12.68 5.14 6.06
C LEU A 50 13.40 6.15 5.18
N GLY A 51 13.29 7.45 5.48
CA GLY A 51 13.93 8.50 4.69
C GLY A 51 13.43 8.56 3.25
N LEU A 52 12.13 8.33 3.02
CA LEU A 52 11.58 8.28 1.68
C LEU A 52 11.62 9.66 1.02
N PRO A 53 12.10 9.74 -0.23
CA PRO A 53 12.20 11.02 -0.92
C PRO A 53 10.82 11.61 -1.21
N PHE A 54 10.72 12.93 -1.04
CA PHE A 54 9.52 13.69 -1.37
C PHE A 54 9.46 13.91 -2.88
N LEU A 55 8.28 13.70 -3.47
CA LEU A 55 8.06 13.92 -4.89
C LEU A 55 7.28 15.20 -5.16
N ARG A 56 6.11 15.36 -4.53
CA ARG A 56 5.21 16.49 -4.76
C ARG A 56 4.09 16.49 -3.72
N SER A 57 3.37 17.59 -3.65
CA SER A 57 2.10 17.67 -2.93
C SER A 57 0.93 17.49 -3.89
N SER A 58 -0.18 16.96 -3.40
CA SER A 58 -1.40 16.78 -4.15
C SER A 58 -2.60 17.16 -3.29
N ARG A 59 -3.80 17.14 -3.87
CA ARG A 59 -5.04 17.50 -3.20
C ARG A 59 -6.09 16.42 -3.41
N ALA A 60 -6.89 16.20 -2.39
CA ALA A 60 -8.05 15.34 -2.47
C ALA A 60 -9.29 16.16 -2.06
N ILE A 61 -10.41 15.90 -2.75
CA ILE A 61 -11.71 16.48 -2.42
C ILE A 61 -12.42 15.51 -1.49
N LEU A 62 -12.82 16.00 -0.31
CA LEU A 62 -13.55 15.20 0.66
C LEU A 62 -15.05 15.21 0.36
N GLY A 63 -15.79 14.30 1.00
CA GLY A 63 -17.23 14.15 0.78
C GLY A 63 -18.05 15.40 1.10
N ASP A 64 -17.55 16.30 1.96
CA ASP A 64 -18.19 17.57 2.30
C ASP A 64 -17.81 18.71 1.34
N GLY A 65 -17.04 18.42 0.28
CA GLY A 65 -16.59 19.41 -0.69
C GLY A 65 -15.32 20.15 -0.30
N SER A 66 -14.80 19.95 0.91
CA SER A 66 -13.53 20.53 1.31
C SER A 66 -12.36 19.82 0.62
N THR A 67 -11.20 20.51 0.57
CA THR A 67 -9.98 19.93 0.02
C THR A 67 -8.97 19.72 1.13
N VAL A 68 -8.17 18.63 1.01
CA VAL A 68 -7.05 18.39 1.89
C VAL A 68 -5.80 18.23 1.04
N GLU A 69 -4.70 18.83 1.47
CA GLU A 69 -3.40 18.64 0.84
C GLU A 69 -2.67 17.51 1.52
N PHE A 70 -1.95 16.71 0.73
CA PHE A 70 -1.11 15.63 1.26
C PHE A 70 0.16 15.53 0.43
N ASP A 71 1.20 15.02 1.08
CA ASP A 71 2.49 14.82 0.44
C ASP A 71 2.55 13.46 -0.23
N ILE A 72 3.24 13.40 -1.36
CA ILE A 72 3.54 12.17 -2.08
C ILE A 72 5.05 11.96 -2.02
N HIS A 73 5.44 10.78 -1.54
CA HIS A 73 6.82 10.31 -1.48
C HIS A 73 6.99 9.12 -2.42
N GLU A 74 8.20 8.58 -2.49
CA GLU A 74 8.50 7.40 -3.29
C GLU A 74 9.14 6.34 -2.42
N VAL A 75 8.74 5.08 -2.62
CA VAL A 75 9.34 3.94 -1.94
C VAL A 75 9.72 2.87 -2.95
N ILE A 76 10.73 2.08 -2.61
CA ILE A 76 11.05 0.87 -3.35
C ILE A 76 10.34 -0.28 -2.65
N LEU A 77 9.54 -1.00 -3.41
CA LEU A 77 8.75 -2.14 -2.94
C LEU A 77 9.17 -3.39 -3.70
N LEU A 78 9.39 -4.48 -2.97
CA LEU A 78 9.52 -5.79 -3.60
C LEU A 78 8.11 -6.33 -3.88
N TRP A 79 7.76 -6.45 -5.16
CA TRP A 79 6.43 -6.83 -5.61
C TRP A 79 6.53 -7.82 -6.76
N ASN A 80 5.95 -9.02 -6.57
CA ASN A 80 6.06 -10.12 -7.53
C ASN A 80 7.51 -10.48 -7.88
N GLY A 81 8.39 -10.45 -6.87
CA GLY A 81 9.81 -10.77 -7.05
C GLY A 81 10.63 -9.69 -7.73
N ARG A 82 10.06 -8.50 -7.99
CA ARG A 82 10.74 -7.39 -8.64
C ARG A 82 10.73 -6.16 -7.76
N LEU A 83 11.84 -5.44 -7.74
CA LEU A 83 11.91 -4.14 -7.06
C LEU A 83 11.25 -3.07 -7.94
N GLN A 84 10.29 -2.35 -7.37
CA GLN A 84 9.55 -1.29 -8.07
C GLN A 84 9.57 -0.02 -7.25
N ARG A 85 9.68 1.11 -7.93
CA ARG A 85 9.50 2.42 -7.31
C ARG A 85 8.04 2.81 -7.47
N ILE A 86 7.37 3.07 -6.36
CA ILE A 86 5.96 3.44 -6.38
C ILE A 86 5.73 4.72 -5.58
N PRO A 87 4.70 5.51 -5.95
CA PRO A 87 4.32 6.67 -5.15
C PRO A 87 3.65 6.22 -3.86
N VAL A 88 3.88 7.01 -2.81
CA VAL A 88 3.32 6.80 -1.48
C VAL A 88 2.58 8.05 -1.08
N ASP A 89 1.30 7.92 -0.77
CA ASP A 89 0.50 9.00 -0.19
C ASP A 89 0.74 9.03 1.31
N ALA A 90 1.10 10.20 1.84
CA ALA A 90 1.30 10.36 3.28
C ALA A 90 -0.02 10.69 3.95
N ALA A 91 -0.44 9.86 4.90
CA ALA A 91 -1.63 10.13 5.71
C ALA A 91 -1.48 9.43 7.06
N ASP A 92 -2.04 10.04 8.10
CA ASP A 92 -1.95 9.52 9.47
C ASP A 92 -2.96 8.39 9.68
N VAL A 93 -2.73 7.29 8.97
CA VAL A 93 -3.52 6.07 9.01
C VAL A 93 -2.57 4.87 8.96
N ASN A 94 -3.06 3.69 9.31
CA ASN A 94 -2.31 2.46 9.08
C ASN A 94 -2.07 2.26 7.58
N PRO A 95 -0.99 1.57 7.19
CA PRO A 95 -0.69 1.36 5.77
C PRO A 95 -1.86 0.78 4.99
N LEU A 96 -2.14 1.36 3.82
CA LEU A 96 -3.21 0.93 2.91
C LEU A 96 -2.62 0.57 1.56
N LEU A 97 -3.06 -0.56 1.02
CA LEU A 97 -2.71 -1.01 -0.33
C LEU A 97 -3.92 -0.80 -1.23
N GLY A 98 -3.76 0.01 -2.26
CA GLY A 98 -4.87 0.42 -3.11
C GLY A 98 -4.93 -0.26 -4.46
N MET A 99 -5.97 0.09 -5.21
CA MET A 99 -6.26 -0.49 -6.52
C MET A 99 -5.18 -0.17 -7.56
N GLY A 100 -4.44 0.92 -7.37
CA GLY A 100 -3.32 1.23 -8.25
C GLY A 100 -2.24 0.15 -8.24
N LEU A 101 -1.96 -0.42 -7.07
CA LEU A 101 -1.00 -1.51 -6.94
C LEU A 101 -1.61 -2.85 -7.32
N LEU A 102 -2.91 -3.03 -7.07
CA LEU A 102 -3.64 -4.25 -7.42
C LEU A 102 -3.96 -4.38 -8.91
N TYR A 103 -3.86 -3.28 -9.65
CA TYR A 103 -4.17 -3.32 -11.08
C TYR A 103 -3.30 -4.36 -11.80
N GLY A 104 -3.91 -5.16 -12.63
CA GLY A 104 -3.22 -6.25 -13.31
C GLY A 104 -3.14 -7.54 -12.49
N HIS A 105 -3.83 -7.60 -11.36
CA HIS A 105 -3.81 -8.74 -10.45
C HIS A 105 -5.22 -9.25 -10.18
N GLU A 106 -5.29 -10.51 -9.79
CA GLU A 106 -6.50 -11.11 -9.24
C GLU A 106 -6.37 -11.10 -7.72
N LEU A 107 -7.39 -10.60 -7.03
CA LEU A 107 -7.48 -10.60 -5.58
C LEU A 107 -8.51 -11.62 -5.12
N ASN A 108 -8.11 -12.51 -4.23
CA ASN A 108 -9.01 -13.49 -3.61
C ASN A 108 -8.89 -13.39 -2.10
N ILE A 109 -10.01 -13.22 -1.42
CA ILE A 109 -10.05 -13.10 0.04
C ILE A 109 -11.08 -14.05 0.60
N GLU A 110 -10.66 -14.91 1.53
CA GLU A 110 -11.56 -15.70 2.37
C GLU A 110 -11.89 -14.88 3.61
N VAL A 111 -13.08 -14.28 3.66
CA VAL A 111 -13.43 -13.28 4.67
C VAL A 111 -13.94 -13.99 5.93
N ILE A 112 -13.02 -14.61 6.62
CA ILE A 112 -13.18 -15.18 7.96
C ILE A 112 -11.90 -14.87 8.74
N GLU A 113 -11.96 -14.93 10.07
CA GLU A 113 -10.76 -14.74 10.89
C GLU A 113 -9.69 -15.79 10.51
N ASN A 114 -8.46 -15.35 10.28
CA ASN A 114 -7.35 -16.13 9.77
C ASN A 114 -7.55 -16.69 8.35
N GLY A 115 -8.55 -16.21 7.64
CA GLY A 115 -8.74 -16.55 6.22
C GLY A 115 -7.60 -16.05 5.37
N HIS A 116 -7.43 -16.67 4.20
CA HIS A 116 -6.35 -16.30 3.29
C HIS A 116 -6.71 -15.09 2.44
N ALA A 117 -5.75 -14.21 2.22
CA ALA A 117 -5.79 -13.21 1.17
C ALA A 117 -4.70 -13.56 0.16
N ARG A 118 -5.03 -13.57 -1.12
CA ARG A 118 -4.11 -13.95 -2.19
C ARG A 118 -4.17 -12.92 -3.31
N ILE A 119 -3.00 -12.47 -3.75
CA ILE A 119 -2.87 -11.54 -4.88
C ILE A 119 -2.02 -12.25 -5.92
N ARG A 120 -2.57 -12.46 -7.10
CA ARG A 120 -1.92 -13.20 -8.17
C ARG A 120 -1.81 -12.29 -9.40
N GLU A 121 -0.61 -12.18 -9.94
CA GLU A 121 -0.40 -11.43 -11.17
C GLU A 121 -1.15 -12.10 -12.33
N LEU A 122 -1.92 -11.32 -13.07
CA LEU A 122 -2.62 -11.81 -14.26
C LEU A 122 -1.67 -11.75 -15.45
N GLU A 123 -1.83 -12.73 -16.35
CA GLU A 123 -1.18 -12.66 -17.65
C GLU A 123 -2.01 -11.74 -18.54
N ILE A 124 -1.44 -10.59 -18.88
CA ILE A 124 -2.09 -9.63 -19.77
C ILE A 124 -1.33 -9.67 -21.09
N SER A 125 -2.03 -10.11 -22.11
CA SER A 125 -1.46 -10.18 -23.45
C SER A 125 -1.68 -8.89 -24.23
#